data_21cedc1d0c52ff2870187dcbe06a827d
#
_entry.id   21cedc1d0c52ff2870187dcbe06a827d
#
_cell.length_a   1.000
_cell.length_b   1.000
_cell.length_c   1.000
_cell.angle_alpha   90.00
_cell.angle_beta   90.00
_cell.angle_gamma   90.00
#
_symmetry.space_group_name_H-M   'P 1'
#
loop_
_entity.id
_entity.type
_entity.pdbx_description
1 polymer ?
#
loop_
_entity_poly.entity_id
_entity_poly.type
_entity_poly.pdbx_seq_one_letter_code
_entity_poly.pdbx_strand_id
1 'polypeptide(L)'
;MRRLLLLALLCAACTNNDRAAPDSTNFQAAESHGPDPLLLRIPRGGGTGRVYVYPKLDSAVWTVDEAPALERVLAFDPDAGTIAYVDSKGFPGRLDLRETDVVKASKAKLTSLASANGSDIYGINPKGEVVRLNPSGGDWHFKPPIPARSVFTQPNGELLVAANKGTQTILWKVRPPDDVVQDSAVLPLSGRAVRTQVGDRVYFTVDSGLVGVKAKDLSPAGTVELPSRVRALAPTPSGDRLYIATFGDSGLSVVDRYSGNVGHAVTLPAPPIDLRMDGLGRYLIARFPKVDSAWVIAIGTNRLVGAVGTRWEADLPAITPDGELAVLGAKDVSLIDPDNLAVKSTVAAGAKDFWYFFAWNGFRPRPAGLDQPVTFPTDSVYTDSTASSTSPYASSTPPGTDSVPPPVSQPGATTGFTVSFAALLTEDKAQQLASTIRVGATPAHVVVTNSAGSPIFRVVMGPFATKDEAERVGRASRRDYWIYEGSP
;
A
#
# COMPACT_ATOMS: atom_id res chain seq x y z
N MET A 1 22.24 5.59 76.04
CA MET A 1 21.35 6.31 77.03
C MET A 1 20.07 6.69 76.29
N ARG A 2 18.98 6.14 76.84
CA ARG A 2 17.65 6.73 77.05
C ARG A 2 16.97 7.27 75.77
N ARG A 3 15.88 6.54 75.24
CA ARG A 3 14.48 6.57 75.73
C ARG A 3 13.79 7.91 75.42
N LEU A 4 12.72 7.96 74.61
CA LEU A 4 11.28 7.74 74.88
C LEU A 4 10.56 8.01 73.57
N LEU A 5 9.75 7.21 72.91
CA LEU A 5 8.34 6.89 73.15
C LEU A 5 7.46 8.14 73.41
N LEU A 6 6.52 8.42 72.47
CA LEU A 6 5.14 8.74 72.79
C LEU A 6 4.18 8.53 71.62
N LEU A 7 3.20 7.79 71.93
CA LEU A 7 1.95 7.43 71.27
C LEU A 7 0.92 8.56 71.48
N ALA A 8 0.07 8.85 70.50
CA ALA A 8 -1.33 9.29 70.68
C ALA A 8 -2.00 9.30 69.29
N LEU A 9 -2.86 8.40 69.04
CA LEU A 9 -4.34 8.37 69.22
C LEU A 9 -5.14 9.11 68.19
N LEU A 10 -5.81 8.31 67.42
CA LEU A 10 -7.12 8.35 66.80
C LEU A 10 -7.97 9.64 67.01
N CYS A 11 -8.48 10.17 65.86
CA CYS A 11 -9.87 10.58 65.81
C CYS A 11 -10.45 10.25 64.43
N ALA A 12 -11.42 9.40 64.44
CA ALA A 12 -12.29 9.10 63.31
C ALA A 12 -13.24 10.33 63.11
N ALA A 13 -13.33 10.75 61.85
CA ALA A 13 -14.47 11.52 61.42
C ALA A 13 -14.91 10.99 60.05
N CYS A 14 -16.04 10.30 60.09
CA CYS A 14 -16.83 10.03 58.90
C CYS A 14 -17.34 11.33 58.35
N THR A 15 -17.00 11.62 57.10
CA THR A 15 -17.78 12.59 56.31
C THR A 15 -17.90 12.07 54.89
N ASN A 16 -19.14 11.81 54.56
CA ASN A 16 -19.81 11.85 53.26
C ASN A 16 -19.08 11.38 52.01
N ASN A 17 -19.55 10.24 51.59
CA ASN A 17 -19.52 9.71 50.23
C ASN A 17 -20.30 10.67 49.29
N ASP A 18 -19.66 11.69 48.78
CA ASP A 18 -20.03 12.27 47.52
C ASP A 18 -19.12 11.62 46.46
N ARG A 19 -19.57 10.48 45.92
CA ARG A 19 -19.09 9.99 44.67
C ARG A 19 -19.49 10.99 43.60
N ALA A 20 -18.60 11.94 43.30
CA ALA A 20 -18.65 12.64 42.03
C ALA A 20 -18.60 11.59 40.94
N ALA A 21 -19.64 11.53 40.11
CA ALA A 21 -19.64 10.73 38.89
C ALA A 21 -18.41 11.12 38.12
N PRO A 22 -17.69 10.16 37.52
CA PRO A 22 -16.54 10.48 36.66
C PRO A 22 -17.05 11.36 35.53
N ASP A 23 -16.45 12.55 35.43
CA ASP A 23 -16.70 13.52 34.39
C ASP A 23 -16.50 12.82 33.01
N SER A 24 -17.60 12.53 32.34
CA SER A 24 -17.66 11.85 31.06
C SER A 24 -17.30 12.76 29.86
N THR A 25 -16.65 13.90 30.12
CA THR A 25 -16.43 14.94 29.10
C THR A 25 -14.98 15.11 28.64
N ASN A 26 -14.08 14.22 29.02
CA ASN A 26 -12.69 14.23 28.49
C ASN A 26 -12.29 12.93 27.80
N PHE A 27 -13.15 12.37 26.95
CA PHE A 27 -12.66 11.63 25.80
C PHE A 27 -12.23 12.68 24.75
N GLN A 28 -11.05 13.26 24.93
CA GLN A 28 -10.30 13.73 23.77
C GLN A 28 -10.14 12.48 22.90
N ALA A 29 -10.88 12.46 21.78
CA ALA A 29 -10.61 11.52 20.72
C ALA A 29 -9.11 11.62 20.48
N ALA A 30 -8.37 10.55 20.76
CA ALA A 30 -6.96 10.47 20.43
C ALA A 30 -6.91 10.81 18.95
N GLU A 31 -6.32 11.95 18.61
CA GLU A 31 -6.09 12.30 17.21
C GLU A 31 -5.47 11.05 16.58
N SER A 32 -6.15 10.49 15.61
CA SER A 32 -5.66 9.33 14.88
C SER A 32 -4.51 9.84 14.03
N HIS A 33 -3.33 9.92 14.63
CA HIS A 33 -2.12 10.16 13.87
C HIS A 33 -1.99 9.02 12.86
N GLY A 34 -1.78 9.37 11.60
CA GLY A 34 -1.45 8.41 10.56
C GLY A 34 -0.23 7.55 10.97
N PRO A 35 0.08 6.52 10.21
CA PRO A 35 1.24 5.68 10.50
C PRO A 35 2.52 6.52 10.55
N ASP A 36 3.33 6.28 11.58
CA ASP A 36 4.61 6.97 11.75
C ASP A 36 5.54 6.61 10.58
N PRO A 37 6.19 7.60 9.96
CA PRO A 37 7.22 7.35 8.97
C PRO A 37 8.48 6.83 9.66
N LEU A 38 8.93 5.64 9.31
CA LEU A 38 10.07 4.97 9.91
C LEU A 38 11.17 4.71 8.89
N LEU A 39 12.40 4.66 9.40
CA LEU A 39 13.57 4.23 8.67
C LEU A 39 14.27 3.11 9.43
N LEU A 40 14.36 1.93 8.84
CA LEU A 40 15.25 0.85 9.29
C LEU A 40 16.60 0.99 8.59
N ARG A 41 17.67 1.02 9.38
CA ARG A 41 19.04 0.98 8.88
C ARG A 41 19.73 -0.29 9.42
N ILE A 42 20.28 -1.09 8.54
CA ILE A 42 21.05 -2.30 8.87
C ILE A 42 22.42 -2.19 8.23
N PRO A 43 23.53 -2.41 8.96
CA PRO A 43 24.84 -2.44 8.34
C PRO A 43 24.87 -3.38 7.13
N ARG A 44 25.47 -2.98 6.01
CA ARG A 44 25.52 -3.81 4.79
C ARG A 44 26.22 -5.16 5.00
N GLY A 45 27.05 -5.25 6.03
CA GLY A 45 27.67 -6.52 6.47
C GLY A 45 26.82 -7.34 7.45
N GLY A 46 25.63 -6.86 7.82
CA GLY A 46 24.84 -7.41 8.92
C GLY A 46 25.30 -6.84 10.27
N GLY A 47 24.53 -7.13 11.33
CA GLY A 47 24.78 -6.67 12.69
C GLY A 47 23.57 -6.00 13.31
N THR A 48 23.76 -5.06 14.25
CA THR A 48 22.65 -4.39 14.91
C THR A 48 21.96 -3.41 13.97
N GLY A 49 20.72 -3.75 13.56
CA GLY A 49 19.81 -2.87 12.87
C GLY A 49 19.26 -1.79 13.81
N ARG A 50 18.96 -0.62 13.28
CA ARG A 50 18.42 0.52 14.03
C ARG A 50 17.20 1.08 13.33
N VAL A 51 16.13 1.33 14.09
CA VAL A 51 14.91 1.95 13.60
C VAL A 51 14.82 3.38 14.12
N TYR A 52 14.54 4.29 13.23
CA TYR A 52 14.42 5.73 13.48
C TYR A 52 13.01 6.20 13.11
N VAL A 53 12.48 7.17 13.83
CA VAL A 53 11.32 7.95 13.37
C VAL A 53 11.83 9.03 12.42
N TYR A 54 11.45 8.92 11.16
CA TYR A 54 11.86 9.87 10.14
C TYR A 54 11.08 11.20 10.30
N PRO A 55 11.70 12.39 10.14
CA PRO A 55 13.07 12.63 9.67
C PRO A 55 14.15 12.69 10.77
N LYS A 56 13.84 12.36 12.03
CA LYS A 56 14.79 12.44 13.15
C LYS A 56 15.74 11.23 13.12
N LEU A 57 16.97 11.43 12.68
CA LEU A 57 17.97 10.37 12.47
C LEU A 57 19.09 10.35 13.51
N ASP A 58 19.00 11.17 14.54
CA ASP A 58 20.00 11.33 15.60
C ASP A 58 19.90 10.25 16.68
N SER A 59 18.70 9.73 16.95
CA SER A 59 18.50 8.66 17.93
C SER A 59 17.60 7.56 17.39
N ALA A 60 18.06 6.32 17.48
CA ALA A 60 17.25 5.16 17.17
C ALA A 60 16.21 4.95 18.28
N VAL A 61 15.00 4.64 17.89
CA VAL A 61 13.89 4.37 18.81
C VAL A 61 13.89 2.93 19.29
N TRP A 62 14.47 2.01 18.50
CA TRP A 62 14.84 0.67 18.93
C TRP A 62 15.91 0.04 18.03
N THR A 63 16.40 -1.12 18.45
CA THR A 63 17.40 -1.90 17.74
C THR A 63 16.87 -3.30 17.45
N VAL A 64 17.41 -3.90 16.40
CA VAL A 64 17.23 -5.31 16.06
C VAL A 64 18.62 -5.94 16.06
N ASP A 65 18.87 -6.80 17.01
CA ASP A 65 20.16 -7.45 17.13
C ASP A 65 20.31 -8.58 16.09
N GLU A 66 21.55 -8.82 15.67
CA GLU A 66 21.91 -9.87 14.71
C GLU A 66 21.16 -9.81 13.36
N ALA A 67 20.72 -8.60 12.97
CA ALA A 67 20.06 -8.42 11.66
C ALA A 67 21.02 -8.87 10.52
N PRO A 68 20.50 -9.61 9.52
CA PRO A 68 21.34 -10.08 8.41
C PRO A 68 21.73 -8.93 7.49
N ALA A 69 22.80 -9.13 6.73
CA ALA A 69 23.10 -8.27 5.60
C ALA A 69 21.99 -8.42 4.56
N LEU A 70 21.24 -7.36 4.26
CA LEU A 70 20.13 -7.40 3.31
C LEU A 70 20.63 -7.18 1.87
N GLU A 71 20.05 -7.96 0.94
CA GLU A 71 20.10 -7.66 -0.49
C GLU A 71 18.91 -6.79 -0.89
N ARG A 72 17.70 -7.16 -0.46
CA ARG A 72 16.48 -6.41 -0.75
C ARG A 72 15.34 -6.77 0.20
N VAL A 73 14.37 -5.88 0.33
CA VAL A 73 13.08 -6.13 0.97
C VAL A 73 12.07 -6.61 -0.08
N LEU A 74 11.24 -7.58 0.25
CA LEU A 74 10.18 -8.10 -0.59
C LEU A 74 8.85 -7.42 -0.30
N ALA A 75 8.49 -7.31 0.98
CA ALA A 75 7.27 -6.67 1.45
C ALA A 75 7.37 -6.37 2.96
N PHE A 76 6.50 -5.48 3.43
CA PHE A 76 6.25 -5.18 4.83
C PHE A 76 4.79 -5.48 5.16
N ASP A 77 4.57 -6.12 6.30
CA ASP A 77 3.26 -6.38 6.88
C ASP A 77 3.02 -5.41 8.05
N PRO A 78 2.19 -4.38 7.87
CA PRO A 78 1.91 -3.44 8.93
C PRO A 78 1.10 -4.04 10.09
N ASP A 79 0.30 -5.07 9.83
CA ASP A 79 -0.53 -5.70 10.85
C ASP A 79 0.30 -6.61 11.76
N ALA A 80 1.20 -7.39 11.18
CA ALA A 80 2.12 -8.25 11.93
C ALA A 80 3.39 -7.52 12.40
N GLY A 81 3.78 -6.41 11.75
CA GLY A 81 5.06 -5.73 11.99
C GLY A 81 6.25 -6.51 11.44
N THR A 82 6.06 -7.24 10.34
CA THR A 82 7.09 -8.12 9.78
C THR A 82 7.59 -7.65 8.42
N ILE A 83 8.89 -7.79 8.19
CA ILE A 83 9.55 -7.48 6.93
C ILE A 83 10.03 -8.79 6.30
N ALA A 84 9.49 -9.14 5.14
CA ALA A 84 10.04 -10.21 4.31
C ALA A 84 11.23 -9.67 3.50
N TYR A 85 12.36 -10.36 3.56
CA TYR A 85 13.60 -9.91 2.94
C TYR A 85 14.33 -11.04 2.20
N VAL A 86 15.32 -10.65 1.41
CA VAL A 86 16.37 -11.53 0.89
C VAL A 86 17.69 -11.02 1.43
N ASP A 87 18.50 -11.92 2.01
CA ASP A 87 19.81 -11.57 2.51
C ASP A 87 20.85 -11.49 1.37
N SER A 88 22.02 -10.94 1.65
CA SER A 88 23.12 -10.77 0.69
C SER A 88 23.68 -12.10 0.13
N LYS A 89 23.29 -13.23 0.71
CA LYS A 89 23.62 -14.59 0.23
C LYS A 89 22.52 -15.17 -0.64
N GLY A 90 21.40 -14.46 -0.80
CA GLY A 90 20.24 -14.86 -1.60
C GLY A 90 19.25 -15.77 -0.84
N PHE A 91 19.31 -15.80 0.50
CA PHE A 91 18.36 -16.56 1.31
C PHE A 91 17.21 -15.67 1.76
N PRO A 92 15.96 -16.12 1.62
CA PRO A 92 14.82 -15.41 2.14
C PRO A 92 14.70 -15.54 3.65
N GLY A 93 14.18 -14.50 4.29
CA GLY A 93 13.93 -14.47 5.72
C GLY A 93 12.85 -13.47 6.09
N ARG A 94 12.49 -13.46 7.37
CA ARG A 94 11.56 -12.53 7.97
C ARG A 94 12.22 -11.85 9.17
N LEU A 95 12.05 -10.56 9.26
CA LEU A 95 12.40 -9.75 10.40
C LEU A 95 11.12 -9.34 11.11
N ASP A 96 10.95 -9.73 12.35
CA ASP A 96 9.85 -9.32 13.21
C ASP A 96 10.28 -8.10 14.01
N LEU A 97 9.63 -6.95 13.74
CA LEU A 97 9.98 -5.69 14.39
C LEU A 97 9.40 -5.57 15.79
N ARG A 98 8.36 -6.34 16.14
CA ARG A 98 7.76 -6.31 17.47
C ARG A 98 8.57 -7.11 18.49
N GLU A 99 9.01 -8.28 18.06
CA GLU A 99 9.81 -9.19 18.88
C GLU A 99 11.31 -8.98 18.68
N THR A 100 11.70 -8.14 17.71
CA THR A 100 13.08 -7.90 17.31
C THR A 100 13.82 -9.17 16.91
N ASP A 101 13.08 -10.15 16.39
CA ASP A 101 13.58 -11.46 16.03
C ASP A 101 13.85 -11.59 14.53
N VAL A 102 14.82 -12.42 14.20
CA VAL A 102 15.26 -12.69 12.82
C VAL A 102 15.05 -14.15 12.49
N VAL A 103 14.02 -14.41 11.69
CA VAL A 103 13.69 -15.77 11.27
C VAL A 103 14.20 -16.03 9.85
N LYS A 104 15.13 -16.96 9.71
CA LYS A 104 15.55 -17.46 8.39
C LYS A 104 14.50 -18.43 7.88
N ALA A 105 13.83 -18.04 6.79
CA ALA A 105 12.74 -18.83 6.23
C ALA A 105 13.22 -20.05 5.43
N SER A 106 14.44 -20.04 4.87
CA SER A 106 14.97 -21.16 4.12
C SER A 106 16.50 -21.20 4.15
N LYS A 107 17.05 -22.39 4.08
CA LYS A 107 18.48 -22.63 3.84
C LYS A 107 18.77 -22.88 2.36
N ALA A 108 17.75 -22.99 1.51
CA ALA A 108 17.88 -23.20 0.08
C ALA A 108 17.73 -21.88 -0.68
N LYS A 109 18.54 -21.66 -1.71
CA LYS A 109 18.37 -20.56 -2.63
C LYS A 109 17.13 -20.80 -3.48
N LEU A 110 16.24 -19.82 -3.49
CA LEU A 110 15.04 -19.82 -4.31
C LEU A 110 15.16 -18.73 -5.37
N THR A 111 14.52 -18.96 -6.50
CA THR A 111 14.39 -17.95 -7.56
C THR A 111 13.01 -17.32 -7.54
N SER A 112 12.86 -16.16 -8.17
CA SER A 112 11.57 -15.46 -8.29
C SER A 112 10.83 -15.28 -6.95
N LEU A 113 11.55 -14.84 -5.93
CA LEU A 113 10.97 -14.60 -4.61
C LEU A 113 9.93 -13.48 -4.64
N ALA A 114 8.78 -13.71 -3.99
CA ALA A 114 7.69 -12.75 -3.88
C ALA A 114 7.03 -12.86 -2.49
N SER A 115 6.54 -11.73 -2.00
CA SER A 115 5.68 -11.64 -0.82
C SER A 115 4.66 -10.54 -1.06
N ALA A 116 3.41 -10.75 -0.66
CA ALA A 116 2.37 -9.72 -0.76
C ALA A 116 2.19 -8.97 0.58
N ASN A 117 2.37 -9.68 1.66
CA ASN A 117 1.99 -9.24 3.00
C ASN A 117 3.17 -9.21 3.99
N GLY A 118 4.41 -9.43 3.55
CA GLY A 118 5.56 -9.44 4.46
C GLY A 118 5.67 -10.67 5.37
N SER A 119 4.64 -11.49 5.50
CA SER A 119 4.61 -12.68 6.34
C SER A 119 4.86 -13.96 5.55
N ASP A 120 4.09 -14.19 4.49
CA ASP A 120 4.28 -15.32 3.59
C ASP A 120 5.29 -14.98 2.49
N ILE A 121 6.28 -15.83 2.33
CA ILE A 121 7.28 -15.71 1.26
C ILE A 121 7.11 -16.90 0.32
N TYR A 122 6.96 -16.61 -0.96
CA TYR A 122 6.89 -17.60 -2.02
C TYR A 122 8.14 -17.53 -2.89
N GLY A 123 8.58 -18.68 -3.36
CA GLY A 123 9.72 -18.75 -4.26
C GLY A 123 9.69 -20.02 -5.10
N ILE A 124 10.58 -20.10 -6.08
CA ILE A 124 10.69 -21.25 -6.96
C ILE A 124 11.96 -22.02 -6.60
N ASN A 125 11.81 -23.30 -6.29
CA ASN A 125 12.91 -24.19 -5.98
C ASN A 125 13.66 -24.64 -7.25
N PRO A 126 14.83 -25.29 -7.15
CA PRO A 126 15.59 -25.76 -8.32
C PRO A 126 14.85 -26.79 -9.19
N LYS A 127 13.78 -27.41 -8.69
CA LYS A 127 12.93 -28.33 -9.48
C LYS A 127 11.86 -27.60 -10.28
N GLY A 128 11.73 -26.27 -10.11
CA GLY A 128 10.70 -25.47 -10.75
C GLY A 128 9.34 -25.55 -10.04
N GLU A 129 9.30 -25.99 -8.80
CA GLU A 129 8.09 -26.02 -7.97
C GLU A 129 7.99 -24.71 -7.18
N VAL A 130 6.78 -24.20 -6.98
CA VAL A 130 6.52 -23.04 -6.11
C VAL A 130 6.39 -23.51 -4.68
N VAL A 131 7.13 -22.90 -3.77
CA VAL A 131 7.11 -23.22 -2.35
C VAL A 131 6.72 -22.00 -1.56
N ARG A 132 5.92 -22.19 -0.49
CA ARG A 132 5.66 -21.18 0.53
C ARG A 132 6.58 -21.42 1.72
N LEU A 133 7.23 -20.37 2.14
CA LEU A 133 8.07 -20.36 3.33
C LEU A 133 7.32 -19.60 4.42
N ASN A 134 6.74 -20.34 5.34
CA ASN A 134 6.11 -19.76 6.51
C ASN A 134 6.87 -20.28 7.76
N PRO A 135 7.48 -19.37 8.55
CA PRO A 135 8.17 -19.77 9.78
C PRO A 135 7.26 -20.42 10.84
N SER A 136 5.96 -20.11 10.76
CA SER A 136 4.96 -20.56 11.74
C SER A 136 4.35 -21.94 11.45
N GLY A 137 4.77 -22.60 10.36
CA GLY A 137 4.39 -23.99 10.07
C GLY A 137 3.69 -24.21 8.73
N GLY A 138 3.81 -25.45 8.24
CA GLY A 138 3.16 -25.95 7.03
C GLY A 138 3.87 -25.58 5.75
N ASP A 139 4.77 -26.45 5.32
CA ASP A 139 5.35 -26.37 3.98
C ASP A 139 4.26 -26.62 2.93
N TRP A 140 3.85 -25.55 2.25
CA TRP A 140 3.01 -25.69 1.08
C TRP A 140 3.87 -25.63 -0.17
N HIS A 141 3.57 -26.48 -1.12
CA HIS A 141 4.21 -26.46 -2.44
C HIS A 141 3.21 -26.75 -3.54
N PHE A 142 3.41 -26.10 -4.67
CA PHE A 142 2.67 -26.33 -5.90
C PHE A 142 3.65 -26.82 -6.97
N LYS A 143 3.34 -27.97 -7.56
CA LYS A 143 4.10 -28.53 -8.67
C LYS A 143 3.37 -28.25 -9.98
N PRO A 144 3.76 -27.21 -10.73
CA PRO A 144 3.13 -26.92 -12.01
C PRO A 144 3.46 -28.02 -13.05
N PRO A 145 2.62 -28.17 -14.10
CA PRO A 145 2.85 -29.14 -15.17
C PRO A 145 4.18 -28.92 -15.92
N ILE A 146 4.71 -27.72 -15.87
CA ILE A 146 6.00 -27.32 -16.47
C ILE A 146 6.75 -26.52 -15.41
N PRO A 147 8.07 -26.65 -15.28
CA PRO A 147 8.86 -25.92 -14.30
C PRO A 147 8.57 -24.42 -14.33
N ALA A 148 8.16 -23.88 -13.20
CA ALA A 148 7.87 -22.47 -13.04
C ALA A 148 9.13 -21.62 -13.24
N ARG A 149 8.93 -20.38 -13.73
CA ARG A 149 9.97 -19.39 -13.94
C ARG A 149 9.75 -18.15 -13.08
N SER A 150 8.51 -17.76 -12.89
CA SER A 150 8.15 -16.57 -12.12
C SER A 150 6.92 -16.84 -11.28
N VAL A 151 6.89 -16.26 -10.07
CA VAL A 151 5.74 -16.24 -9.19
C VAL A 151 5.43 -14.82 -8.78
N PHE A 152 4.14 -14.46 -8.76
CA PHE A 152 3.63 -13.16 -8.34
C PHE A 152 2.54 -13.38 -7.31
N THR A 153 2.68 -12.74 -6.17
CA THR A 153 1.66 -12.75 -5.11
C THR A 153 0.59 -11.71 -5.40
N GLN A 154 -0.64 -11.99 -5.00
CA GLN A 154 -1.77 -11.08 -5.11
C GLN A 154 -2.25 -10.66 -3.72
N PRO A 155 -2.86 -9.47 -3.56
CA PRO A 155 -3.34 -9.00 -2.25
C PRO A 155 -4.36 -9.92 -1.59
N ASN A 156 -5.11 -10.69 -2.38
CA ASN A 156 -6.12 -11.65 -1.91
C ASN A 156 -5.54 -13.04 -1.58
N GLY A 157 -4.22 -13.19 -1.54
CA GLY A 157 -3.53 -14.44 -1.24
C GLY A 157 -3.39 -15.41 -2.42
N GLU A 158 -3.91 -15.07 -3.61
CA GLU A 158 -3.71 -15.85 -4.82
C GLU A 158 -2.28 -15.67 -5.37
N LEU A 159 -1.83 -16.64 -6.14
CA LEU A 159 -0.56 -16.61 -6.85
C LEU A 159 -0.78 -16.69 -8.36
N LEU A 160 0.00 -15.92 -9.09
CA LEU A 160 0.17 -16.11 -10.51
C LEU A 160 1.53 -16.76 -10.75
N VAL A 161 1.54 -17.90 -11.40
CA VAL A 161 2.74 -18.70 -11.68
C VAL A 161 2.94 -18.78 -13.18
N ALA A 162 4.11 -18.37 -13.67
CA ALA A 162 4.42 -18.38 -15.09
C ALA A 162 5.54 -19.36 -15.43
N ALA A 163 5.40 -20.06 -16.54
CA ALA A 163 6.42 -20.94 -17.12
C ALA A 163 6.48 -20.80 -18.64
N ASN A 164 7.65 -21.08 -19.24
CA ASN A 164 7.82 -21.02 -20.68
C ASN A 164 7.75 -22.43 -21.29
N LYS A 165 7.01 -22.58 -22.40
CA LYS A 165 6.90 -23.79 -23.18
C LYS A 165 7.07 -23.48 -24.68
N GLY A 166 8.21 -23.78 -25.22
CA GLY A 166 8.50 -23.47 -26.63
C GLY A 166 8.42 -21.96 -26.88
N THR A 167 7.53 -21.54 -27.77
CA THR A 167 7.29 -20.13 -28.14
C THR A 167 6.21 -19.47 -27.32
N GLN A 168 5.78 -20.07 -26.21
CA GLN A 168 4.68 -19.59 -25.39
C GLN A 168 5.10 -19.47 -23.92
N THR A 169 4.42 -18.57 -23.22
CA THR A 169 4.40 -18.49 -21.76
C THR A 169 3.02 -18.95 -21.28
N ILE A 170 3.00 -19.89 -20.34
CA ILE A 170 1.79 -20.36 -19.71
C ILE A 170 1.72 -19.72 -18.33
N LEU A 171 0.57 -19.13 -18.02
CA LEU A 171 0.28 -18.51 -16.75
C LEU A 171 -0.81 -19.30 -16.04
N TRP A 172 -0.60 -19.66 -14.79
CA TRP A 172 -1.58 -20.32 -13.93
C TRP A 172 -1.94 -19.42 -12.75
N LYS A 173 -3.20 -19.48 -12.36
CA LYS A 173 -3.70 -18.91 -11.11
C LYS A 173 -3.92 -20.03 -10.10
N VAL A 174 -3.32 -19.89 -8.92
CA VAL A 174 -3.34 -20.88 -7.85
C VAL A 174 -3.66 -20.17 -6.54
N ARG A 175 -4.43 -20.81 -5.66
CA ARG A 175 -4.75 -20.26 -4.34
C ARG A 175 -4.25 -21.21 -3.24
N PRO A 176 -3.20 -20.85 -2.50
CA PRO A 176 -2.83 -21.56 -1.28
C PRO A 176 -3.97 -21.49 -0.23
N PRO A 177 -4.20 -22.56 0.58
CA PRO A 177 -3.41 -23.77 0.67
C PRO A 177 -3.72 -24.84 -0.39
N ASP A 178 -4.62 -24.58 -1.31
CA ASP A 178 -4.96 -25.51 -2.38
C ASP A 178 -3.79 -25.59 -3.36
N ASP A 179 -3.53 -26.76 -3.92
CA ASP A 179 -2.53 -27.00 -4.95
C ASP A 179 -3.14 -27.12 -6.36
N VAL A 180 -4.39 -26.67 -6.51
CA VAL A 180 -5.16 -26.77 -7.73
C VAL A 180 -5.06 -25.49 -8.56
N VAL A 181 -4.85 -25.66 -9.86
CA VAL A 181 -4.95 -24.56 -10.83
C VAL A 181 -6.41 -24.13 -10.96
N GLN A 182 -6.69 -22.89 -10.60
CA GLN A 182 -8.04 -22.29 -10.69
C GLN A 182 -8.34 -21.78 -12.10
N ASP A 183 -7.31 -21.26 -12.77
CA ASP A 183 -7.43 -20.67 -14.09
C ASP A 183 -6.07 -20.68 -14.80
N SER A 184 -6.07 -20.58 -16.13
CA SER A 184 -4.84 -20.53 -16.93
C SER A 184 -4.98 -19.68 -18.17
N ALA A 185 -3.89 -19.04 -18.59
CA ALA A 185 -3.78 -18.31 -19.84
C ALA A 185 -2.51 -18.67 -20.59
N VAL A 186 -2.55 -18.51 -21.90
CA VAL A 186 -1.41 -18.70 -22.80
C VAL A 186 -1.05 -17.36 -23.42
N LEU A 187 0.20 -16.97 -23.30
CA LEU A 187 0.76 -15.73 -23.81
C LEU A 187 1.86 -16.02 -24.82
N PRO A 188 2.23 -15.06 -25.68
CA PRO A 188 3.49 -15.14 -26.43
C PRO A 188 4.67 -15.37 -25.50
N LEU A 189 5.76 -15.96 -26.01
CA LEU A 189 6.98 -16.13 -25.22
C LEU A 189 7.41 -14.82 -24.60
N SER A 190 7.43 -14.79 -23.28
CA SER A 190 7.70 -13.58 -22.53
C SER A 190 9.04 -13.63 -21.79
N GLY A 191 9.61 -12.46 -21.63
CA GLY A 191 10.81 -12.22 -20.85
C GLY A 191 10.51 -11.80 -19.41
N ARG A 192 10.99 -10.62 -19.04
CA ARG A 192 10.75 -10.00 -17.73
C ARG A 192 9.28 -9.67 -17.55
N ALA A 193 8.81 -9.73 -16.34
CA ALA A 193 7.46 -9.28 -16.01
C ALA A 193 7.46 -8.37 -14.79
N VAL A 194 6.48 -7.50 -14.72
CA VAL A 194 6.24 -6.61 -13.59
C VAL A 194 4.76 -6.65 -13.18
N ARG A 195 4.51 -6.82 -11.90
CA ARG A 195 3.19 -6.70 -11.30
C ARG A 195 2.94 -5.24 -10.91
N THR A 196 1.74 -4.72 -11.13
CA THR A 196 1.32 -3.44 -10.54
C THR A 196 1.34 -3.52 -9.02
N GLN A 197 1.56 -2.41 -8.34
CA GLN A 197 1.63 -2.41 -6.87
C GLN A 197 0.28 -2.81 -6.25
N VAL A 198 -0.83 -2.37 -6.83
CA VAL A 198 -2.19 -2.78 -6.43
C VAL A 198 -2.50 -4.25 -6.75
N GLY A 199 -1.67 -4.93 -7.54
CA GLY A 199 -1.77 -6.38 -7.79
C GLY A 199 -2.82 -6.79 -8.82
N ASP A 200 -3.49 -5.85 -9.46
CA ASP A 200 -4.58 -6.14 -10.39
C ASP A 200 -4.13 -6.56 -11.80
N ARG A 201 -2.87 -6.28 -12.16
CA ARG A 201 -2.30 -6.61 -13.47
C ARG A 201 -0.84 -7.06 -13.36
N VAL A 202 -0.46 -7.89 -14.32
CA VAL A 202 0.94 -8.23 -14.60
C VAL A 202 1.22 -7.94 -16.06
N TYR A 203 2.31 -7.21 -16.31
CA TYR A 203 2.79 -6.91 -17.65
C TYR A 203 4.01 -7.77 -17.96
N PHE A 204 3.95 -8.50 -19.06
CA PHE A 204 5.02 -9.37 -19.56
C PHE A 204 5.69 -8.74 -20.76
N THR A 205 7.01 -8.68 -20.76
CA THR A 205 7.76 -8.21 -21.92
C THR A 205 7.78 -9.31 -23.00
N VAL A 206 7.51 -8.91 -24.23
CA VAL A 206 7.67 -9.72 -25.44
C VAL A 206 8.73 -9.08 -26.35
N ASP A 207 9.02 -9.68 -27.52
CA ASP A 207 10.14 -9.21 -28.36
C ASP A 207 10.08 -7.72 -28.71
N SER A 208 8.91 -7.17 -29.02
CA SER A 208 8.74 -5.78 -29.41
C SER A 208 7.62 -5.10 -28.64
N GLY A 209 7.48 -5.40 -27.35
CA GLY A 209 6.43 -4.74 -26.56
C GLY A 209 6.09 -5.40 -25.24
N LEU A 210 4.82 -5.25 -24.86
CA LEU A 210 4.27 -5.78 -23.62
C LEU A 210 2.91 -6.44 -23.87
N VAL A 211 2.65 -7.49 -23.10
CA VAL A 211 1.30 -8.07 -22.95
C VAL A 211 0.88 -7.90 -21.51
N GLY A 212 -0.23 -7.23 -21.30
CA GLY A 212 -0.87 -7.08 -19.98
C GLY A 212 -1.88 -8.20 -19.74
N VAL A 213 -1.94 -8.69 -18.51
CA VAL A 213 -2.91 -9.69 -18.03
C VAL A 213 -3.55 -9.17 -16.77
N LYS A 214 -4.89 -9.26 -16.66
CA LYS A 214 -5.61 -8.99 -15.42
C LYS A 214 -5.43 -10.14 -14.45
N ALA A 215 -5.06 -9.84 -13.21
CA ALA A 215 -4.81 -10.87 -12.21
C ALA A 215 -6.08 -11.62 -11.78
N LYS A 216 -7.25 -10.95 -11.86
CA LYS A 216 -8.52 -11.51 -11.40
C LYS A 216 -8.97 -12.74 -12.20
N ASP A 217 -8.88 -12.67 -13.51
CA ASP A 217 -9.49 -13.65 -14.44
C ASP A 217 -8.56 -14.04 -15.59
N LEU A 218 -7.30 -13.69 -15.52
CA LEU A 218 -6.27 -13.90 -16.53
C LEU A 218 -6.63 -13.39 -17.92
N SER A 219 -7.68 -12.57 -18.05
CA SER A 219 -8.08 -11.95 -19.31
C SER A 219 -7.03 -10.95 -19.79
N PRO A 220 -6.91 -10.72 -21.10
CA PRO A 220 -5.99 -9.73 -21.65
C PRO A 220 -6.26 -8.33 -21.08
N ALA A 221 -5.21 -7.63 -20.71
CA ALA A 221 -5.24 -6.24 -20.25
C ALA A 221 -4.60 -5.27 -21.26
N GLY A 222 -4.53 -5.70 -22.52
CA GLY A 222 -3.96 -4.95 -23.63
C GLY A 222 -2.59 -5.46 -24.08
N THR A 223 -2.27 -5.15 -25.33
CA THR A 223 -0.95 -5.37 -25.93
C THR A 223 -0.39 -3.99 -26.30
N VAL A 224 0.86 -3.76 -25.99
CA VAL A 224 1.58 -2.53 -26.27
C VAL A 224 2.70 -2.84 -27.22
N GLU A 225 2.67 -2.26 -28.42
CA GLU A 225 3.76 -2.32 -29.37
C GLU A 225 4.77 -1.20 -29.09
N LEU A 226 6.05 -1.52 -29.12
CA LEU A 226 7.14 -0.59 -28.86
C LEU A 226 8.17 -0.66 -29.99
N PRO A 227 8.91 0.42 -30.23
CA PRO A 227 9.90 0.46 -31.32
C PRO A 227 11.08 -0.50 -31.10
N SER A 228 11.34 -0.90 -29.88
CA SER A 228 12.41 -1.84 -29.55
C SER A 228 12.11 -2.61 -28.25
N ARG A 229 12.98 -3.58 -27.94
CA ARG A 229 12.85 -4.43 -26.73
C ARG A 229 12.84 -3.60 -25.46
N VAL A 230 12.03 -4.03 -24.52
CA VAL A 230 11.92 -3.39 -23.20
C VAL A 230 13.19 -3.62 -22.38
N ARG A 231 13.73 -2.55 -21.83
CA ARG A 231 14.90 -2.54 -20.93
C ARG A 231 14.48 -2.52 -19.45
N ALA A 232 13.59 -1.61 -19.10
CA ALA A 232 13.11 -1.43 -17.74
C ALA A 232 11.64 -1.01 -17.73
N LEU A 233 10.95 -1.33 -16.65
CA LEU A 233 9.53 -1.07 -16.41
C LEU A 233 9.36 -0.51 -15.00
N ALA A 234 8.53 0.53 -14.86
CA ALA A 234 8.18 1.11 -13.58
C ALA A 234 6.68 1.50 -13.57
N PRO A 235 5.81 0.66 -12.97
CA PRO A 235 4.42 1.02 -12.78
C PRO A 235 4.29 2.10 -11.71
N THR A 236 3.33 3.01 -11.85
CA THR A 236 2.93 3.91 -10.77
C THR A 236 2.31 3.13 -9.61
N PRO A 237 2.36 3.62 -8.37
CA PRO A 237 1.73 2.96 -7.23
C PRO A 237 0.22 2.74 -7.40
N SER A 238 -0.49 3.70 -8.02
CA SER A 238 -1.91 3.60 -8.40
C SER A 238 -2.18 2.60 -9.52
N GLY A 239 -1.14 2.17 -10.26
CA GLY A 239 -1.26 1.28 -11.41
C GLY A 239 -1.94 1.92 -12.63
N ASP A 240 -2.16 3.24 -12.64
CA ASP A 240 -2.79 3.96 -13.75
C ASP A 240 -1.84 4.16 -14.93
N ARG A 241 -0.53 4.19 -14.70
CA ARG A 241 0.51 4.36 -15.72
C ARG A 241 1.62 3.34 -15.57
N LEU A 242 2.24 3.02 -16.69
CA LEU A 242 3.45 2.20 -16.75
C LEU A 242 4.52 2.93 -17.55
N TYR A 243 5.62 3.29 -16.91
CA TYR A 243 6.76 3.91 -17.57
C TYR A 243 7.70 2.82 -18.12
N ILE A 244 8.17 3.03 -19.33
CA ILE A 244 8.92 2.03 -20.10
C ILE A 244 10.18 2.67 -20.66
N ALA A 245 11.31 2.04 -20.41
CA ALA A 245 12.56 2.27 -21.11
C ALA A 245 12.82 1.13 -22.10
N THR A 246 13.24 1.46 -23.30
CA THR A 246 13.59 0.50 -24.33
C THR A 246 15.09 0.52 -24.64
N PHE A 247 15.58 -0.54 -25.30
CA PHE A 247 16.99 -0.62 -25.66
C PHE A 247 17.32 0.39 -26.75
N GLY A 248 18.38 1.17 -26.52
CA GLY A 248 18.91 2.12 -27.49
C GLY A 248 18.12 3.43 -27.60
N ASP A 249 16.99 3.56 -26.93
CA ASP A 249 16.16 4.77 -26.96
C ASP A 249 16.35 5.60 -25.66
N SER A 250 16.56 6.89 -25.83
CA SER A 250 16.63 7.85 -24.73
C SER A 250 15.25 8.38 -24.32
N GLY A 251 14.22 8.12 -25.13
CA GLY A 251 12.83 8.44 -24.79
C GLY A 251 12.25 7.43 -23.79
N LEU A 252 11.53 7.93 -22.80
CA LEU A 252 10.66 7.10 -21.97
C LEU A 252 9.26 7.10 -22.56
N SER A 253 8.72 5.91 -22.79
CA SER A 253 7.31 5.72 -23.12
C SER A 253 6.48 5.60 -21.85
N VAL A 254 5.23 6.05 -21.92
CA VAL A 254 4.25 5.85 -20.86
C VAL A 254 3.00 5.20 -21.44
N VAL A 255 2.54 4.14 -20.82
CA VAL A 255 1.27 3.49 -21.14
C VAL A 255 0.23 3.95 -20.15
N ASP A 256 -0.84 4.53 -20.64
CA ASP A 256 -2.04 4.80 -19.87
C ASP A 256 -2.89 3.52 -19.76
N ARG A 257 -3.22 3.15 -18.55
CA ARG A 257 -3.95 1.91 -18.26
C ARG A 257 -5.35 1.86 -18.86
N TYR A 258 -6.02 2.99 -18.91
CA TYR A 258 -7.45 3.07 -19.25
C TYR A 258 -7.66 3.12 -20.76
N SER A 259 -6.85 3.89 -21.44
CA SER A 259 -6.91 4.01 -22.90
C SER A 259 -6.09 2.94 -23.62
N GLY A 260 -5.09 2.34 -22.93
CA GLY A 260 -4.10 1.48 -23.57
C GLY A 260 -3.11 2.21 -24.49
N ASN A 261 -3.23 3.55 -24.58
CA ASN A 261 -2.40 4.34 -25.44
C ASN A 261 -0.97 4.43 -24.93
N VAL A 262 -0.03 4.42 -25.87
CA VAL A 262 1.38 4.67 -25.63
C VAL A 262 1.68 6.11 -25.98
N GLY A 263 2.13 6.87 -24.99
CA GLY A 263 2.60 8.23 -25.15
C GLY A 263 4.11 8.34 -24.93
N HIS A 264 4.68 9.43 -25.44
CA HIS A 264 6.03 9.85 -25.07
C HIS A 264 5.97 10.60 -23.73
N ALA A 265 6.71 10.13 -22.72
CA ALA A 265 6.74 10.80 -21.42
C ALA A 265 7.80 11.91 -21.38
N VAL A 266 9.06 11.55 -21.60
CA VAL A 266 10.20 12.47 -21.53
C VAL A 266 11.38 11.91 -22.32
N THR A 267 12.16 12.80 -22.94
CA THR A 267 13.46 12.44 -23.53
C THR A 267 14.57 12.69 -22.52
N LEU A 268 15.38 11.68 -22.29
CA LEU A 268 16.55 11.73 -21.42
C LEU A 268 17.83 11.96 -22.24
N PRO A 269 18.91 12.46 -21.64
CA PRO A 269 20.18 12.65 -22.35
C PRO A 269 20.84 11.36 -22.87
N ALA A 270 20.49 10.20 -22.34
CA ALA A 270 20.93 8.89 -22.81
C ALA A 270 19.91 7.79 -22.44
N PRO A 271 19.95 6.62 -23.11
CA PRO A 271 19.07 5.50 -22.78
C PRO A 271 19.28 5.01 -21.34
N PRO A 272 18.25 5.01 -20.49
CA PRO A 272 18.38 4.53 -19.13
C PRO A 272 18.49 3.00 -19.09
N ILE A 273 19.13 2.49 -18.04
CA ILE A 273 19.32 1.03 -17.87
C ILE A 273 18.42 0.42 -16.81
N ASP A 274 17.86 1.22 -15.93
CA ASP A 274 16.90 0.82 -14.91
C ASP A 274 16.01 2.00 -14.52
N LEU A 275 14.83 1.70 -13.98
CA LEU A 275 13.83 2.65 -13.54
C LEU A 275 13.36 2.30 -12.14
N ARG A 276 13.18 3.32 -11.30
CA ARG A 276 12.62 3.17 -9.96
C ARG A 276 11.53 4.21 -9.73
N MET A 277 10.32 3.74 -9.44
CA MET A 277 9.18 4.60 -9.13
C MET A 277 9.20 4.96 -7.65
N ASP A 278 8.91 6.21 -7.34
CA ASP A 278 8.57 6.68 -5.99
C ASP A 278 7.33 5.95 -5.45
N GLY A 279 7.36 5.57 -4.19
CA GLY A 279 6.24 4.90 -3.51
C GLY A 279 4.95 5.74 -3.45
N LEU A 280 5.04 7.07 -3.59
CA LEU A 280 3.90 7.98 -3.69
C LEU A 280 3.56 8.37 -5.15
N GLY A 281 4.34 7.91 -6.13
CA GLY A 281 4.08 8.17 -7.54
C GLY A 281 4.31 9.60 -7.98
N ARG A 282 5.20 10.34 -7.33
CA ARG A 282 5.54 11.73 -7.69
C ARG A 282 6.74 11.83 -8.62
N TYR A 283 7.72 10.95 -8.41
CA TYR A 283 8.98 10.95 -9.13
C TYR A 283 9.34 9.58 -9.67
N LEU A 284 9.96 9.60 -10.83
CA LEU A 284 10.62 8.45 -11.44
C LEU A 284 12.12 8.70 -11.46
N ILE A 285 12.90 7.75 -10.96
CA ILE A 285 14.36 7.81 -10.95
C ILE A 285 14.87 6.86 -12.03
N ALA A 286 15.65 7.39 -12.97
CA ALA A 286 16.19 6.63 -14.08
C ALA A 286 17.71 6.52 -13.95
N ARG A 287 18.25 5.28 -13.99
CA ARG A 287 19.68 5.01 -13.84
C ARG A 287 20.46 5.34 -15.09
N PHE A 288 21.58 6.02 -14.93
CA PHE A 288 22.55 6.25 -15.99
C PHE A 288 23.32 4.98 -16.39
N PRO A 289 23.64 4.80 -17.66
CA PRO A 289 24.61 3.80 -18.06
C PRO A 289 26.03 4.23 -17.71
N LYS A 290 26.81 3.33 -17.14
CA LYS A 290 28.28 3.44 -16.92
C LYS A 290 28.76 4.51 -15.95
N VAL A 291 27.90 5.23 -15.25
CA VAL A 291 28.26 6.26 -14.26
C VAL A 291 27.38 6.16 -13.01
N ASP A 292 27.91 6.57 -11.88
CA ASP A 292 27.20 6.62 -10.60
C ASP A 292 26.32 7.88 -10.54
N SER A 293 25.27 7.90 -11.34
CA SER A 293 24.27 8.98 -11.34
C SER A 293 22.91 8.50 -11.82
N ALA A 294 21.89 9.29 -11.51
CA ALA A 294 20.52 9.05 -11.91
C ALA A 294 19.83 10.34 -12.35
N TRP A 295 18.87 10.23 -13.25
CA TRP A 295 17.96 11.32 -13.60
C TRP A 295 16.71 11.27 -12.75
N VAL A 296 16.23 12.43 -12.35
CA VAL A 296 14.98 12.62 -11.60
C VAL A 296 13.95 13.23 -12.53
N ILE A 297 12.81 12.55 -12.64
CA ILE A 297 11.69 12.95 -13.50
C ILE A 297 10.47 13.17 -12.62
N ALA A 298 9.85 14.36 -12.70
CA ALA A 298 8.58 14.66 -12.08
C ALA A 298 7.45 14.10 -12.97
N ILE A 299 6.76 13.05 -12.50
CA ILE A 299 5.79 12.32 -13.34
C ILE A 299 4.46 13.04 -13.51
N GLY A 300 4.10 13.95 -12.60
CA GLY A 300 2.89 14.76 -12.75
C GLY A 300 2.92 15.67 -13.98
N THR A 301 4.13 16.10 -14.39
CA THR A 301 4.35 16.99 -15.55
C THR A 301 5.19 16.31 -16.64
N ASN A 302 5.63 15.08 -16.45
CA ASN A 302 6.60 14.38 -17.30
C ASN A 302 7.86 15.23 -17.59
N ARG A 303 8.33 15.99 -16.62
CA ARG A 303 9.46 16.91 -16.76
C ARG A 303 10.73 16.31 -16.16
N LEU A 304 11.82 16.31 -16.92
CA LEU A 304 13.15 16.05 -16.39
C LEU A 304 13.55 17.19 -15.44
N VAL A 305 13.74 16.88 -14.15
CA VAL A 305 14.22 17.84 -13.15
C VAL A 305 15.72 18.06 -13.30
N GLY A 306 16.49 16.98 -13.38
CA GLY A 306 17.93 17.01 -13.53
C GLY A 306 18.58 15.68 -13.20
N ALA A 307 19.91 15.71 -12.97
CA ALA A 307 20.68 14.54 -12.60
C ALA A 307 21.30 14.69 -11.21
N VAL A 308 21.39 13.59 -10.48
CA VAL A 308 22.03 13.49 -9.17
C VAL A 308 23.14 12.45 -9.20
N GLY A 309 24.25 12.73 -8.52
CA GLY A 309 25.30 11.74 -8.29
C GLY A 309 24.84 10.72 -7.25
N THR A 310 24.78 9.44 -7.62
CA THR A 310 24.36 8.37 -6.72
C THR A 310 24.86 7.02 -7.21
N ARG A 311 25.37 6.19 -6.31
CA ARG A 311 25.49 4.76 -6.58
C ARG A 311 24.11 4.14 -6.60
N TRP A 312 23.94 3.09 -7.40
CA TRP A 312 22.65 2.40 -7.53
C TRP A 312 22.73 1.04 -6.83
N GLU A 313 22.08 0.97 -5.68
CA GLU A 313 21.91 -0.25 -4.89
C GLU A 313 20.43 -0.66 -4.86
N ALA A 314 20.10 -1.78 -4.23
CA ALA A 314 18.72 -2.24 -4.17
C ALA A 314 17.82 -1.31 -3.34
N ASP A 315 18.36 -0.68 -2.33
CA ASP A 315 17.68 0.22 -1.39
C ASP A 315 17.70 1.70 -1.84
N LEU A 316 18.80 2.16 -2.42
CA LEU A 316 19.00 3.57 -2.78
C LEU A 316 19.42 3.72 -4.25
N PRO A 317 19.06 4.82 -4.93
CA PRO A 317 18.31 5.97 -4.42
C PRO A 317 16.83 5.67 -4.20
N ALA A 318 16.19 6.35 -3.25
CA ALA A 318 14.78 6.21 -2.92
C ALA A 318 14.17 7.54 -2.47
N ILE A 319 12.87 7.70 -2.65
CA ILE A 319 12.13 8.83 -2.07
C ILE A 319 11.73 8.47 -0.65
N THR A 320 12.00 9.40 0.27
CA THR A 320 11.65 9.28 1.68
C THR A 320 10.16 9.55 1.92
N PRO A 321 9.60 9.19 3.07
CA PRO A 321 8.20 9.51 3.39
C PRO A 321 7.87 11.00 3.30
N ASP A 322 8.80 11.89 3.66
CA ASP A 322 8.63 13.36 3.56
C ASP A 322 8.81 13.88 2.12
N GLY A 323 9.17 13.01 1.19
CA GLY A 323 9.31 13.36 -0.21
C GLY A 323 10.68 13.83 -0.63
N GLU A 324 11.68 13.71 0.21
CA GLU A 324 13.07 13.96 -0.16
C GLU A 324 13.63 12.78 -0.95
N LEU A 325 14.65 13.02 -1.74
CA LEU A 325 15.40 11.98 -2.45
C LEU A 325 16.65 11.61 -1.64
N ALA A 326 16.67 10.40 -1.08
CA ALA A 326 17.85 9.83 -0.48
C ALA A 326 18.79 9.27 -1.55
N VAL A 327 19.99 9.80 -1.66
CA VAL A 327 20.99 9.39 -2.66
C VAL A 327 22.24 8.84 -1.99
N LEU A 328 22.76 7.76 -2.55
CA LEU A 328 23.89 7.02 -2.03
C LEU A 328 25.21 7.60 -2.59
N GLY A 329 25.95 8.28 -1.77
CA GLY A 329 27.32 8.75 -2.07
C GLY A 329 28.39 7.68 -1.82
N ALA A 330 29.65 8.08 -1.85
CA ALA A 330 30.79 7.18 -1.58
C ALA A 330 30.82 6.69 -0.13
N LYS A 331 30.55 7.56 0.83
CA LYS A 331 30.58 7.28 2.27
C LYS A 331 29.25 7.62 2.96
N ASP A 332 28.55 8.59 2.47
CA ASP A 332 27.41 9.23 3.11
C ASP A 332 26.14 9.06 2.27
N VAL A 333 24.99 9.28 2.88
CA VAL A 333 23.70 9.41 2.19
C VAL A 333 23.26 10.87 2.28
N SER A 334 22.97 11.49 1.15
CA SER A 334 22.45 12.85 1.10
C SER A 334 20.94 12.83 0.88
N LEU A 335 20.22 13.66 1.64
CA LEU A 335 18.79 13.93 1.46
C LEU A 335 18.66 15.21 0.63
N ILE A 336 18.00 15.09 -0.50
CA ILE A 336 17.95 16.11 -1.56
C ILE A 336 16.49 16.47 -1.81
N ASP A 337 16.22 17.75 -2.02
CA ASP A 337 14.93 18.20 -2.53
C ASP A 337 14.79 17.77 -4.00
N PRO A 338 13.82 16.90 -4.34
CA PRO A 338 13.71 16.37 -5.69
C PRO A 338 13.22 17.39 -6.73
N ASP A 339 12.67 18.53 -6.32
CA ASP A 339 12.18 19.57 -7.24
C ASP A 339 13.29 20.46 -7.80
N ASN A 340 14.35 20.70 -7.01
CA ASN A 340 15.45 21.59 -7.36
C ASN A 340 16.83 20.95 -7.22
N LEU A 341 16.90 19.70 -6.70
CA LEU A 341 18.09 18.91 -6.45
C LEU A 341 19.06 19.54 -5.43
N ALA A 342 18.57 20.44 -4.57
CA ALA A 342 19.35 21.02 -3.50
C ALA A 342 19.52 20.01 -2.35
N VAL A 343 20.75 19.88 -1.84
CA VAL A 343 21.04 19.05 -0.66
C VAL A 343 20.47 19.73 0.58
N LYS A 344 19.54 19.07 1.26
CA LYS A 344 18.96 19.54 2.52
C LYS A 344 19.78 19.08 3.74
N SER A 345 20.19 17.82 3.74
CA SER A 345 21.00 17.26 4.81
C SER A 345 21.86 16.10 4.32
N THR A 346 22.83 15.70 5.14
CA THR A 346 23.72 14.58 4.84
C THR A 346 23.88 13.72 6.08
N VAL A 347 23.67 12.42 5.93
CA VAL A 347 23.85 11.42 6.97
C VAL A 347 25.25 10.82 6.84
N ALA A 348 26.12 11.20 7.74
CA ALA A 348 27.51 10.72 7.75
C ALA A 348 27.58 9.20 7.92
N ALA A 349 28.47 8.56 7.17
CA ALA A 349 28.67 7.12 7.11
C ALA A 349 27.39 6.32 6.70
N GLY A 350 26.34 6.99 6.25
CA GLY A 350 25.05 6.37 5.87
C GLY A 350 25.18 5.33 4.76
N ALA A 351 26.20 5.44 3.91
CA ALA A 351 26.46 4.48 2.83
C ALA A 351 26.90 3.07 3.31
N LYS A 352 27.27 2.94 4.59
CA LYS A 352 27.60 1.64 5.20
C LYS A 352 26.38 0.80 5.53
N ASP A 353 25.18 1.42 5.54
CA ASP A 353 23.95 0.79 5.92
C ASP A 353 23.06 0.55 4.70
N PHE A 354 22.25 -0.50 4.77
CA PHE A 354 21.06 -0.72 3.96
C PHE A 354 19.92 0.12 4.55
N TRP A 355 19.16 0.80 3.70
CA TRP A 355 18.11 1.73 4.08
C TRP A 355 16.75 1.21 3.65
N TYR A 356 15.77 1.16 4.59
CA TYR A 356 14.40 0.80 4.26
C TYR A 356 13.42 1.75 4.93
N PHE A 357 12.69 2.50 4.12
CA PHE A 357 11.63 3.40 4.56
C PHE A 357 10.28 2.66 4.54
N PHE A 358 9.51 2.84 5.60
CA PHE A 358 8.18 2.28 5.73
C PHE A 358 7.32 3.14 6.66
N ALA A 359 6.00 2.91 6.68
CA ALA A 359 5.08 3.59 7.57
C ALA A 359 4.37 2.55 8.45
N TRP A 360 4.33 2.79 9.77
CA TRP A 360 3.79 1.82 10.69
C TRP A 360 3.20 2.46 11.96
N ASN A 361 2.00 1.99 12.39
CA ASN A 361 1.33 2.41 13.63
C ASN A 361 1.69 1.56 14.85
N GLY A 362 2.18 0.34 14.64
CA GLY A 362 2.46 -0.64 15.68
C GLY A 362 3.76 -0.43 16.45
N PHE A 363 4.39 0.71 16.22
CA PHE A 363 5.67 1.10 16.78
C PHE A 363 5.71 1.21 18.32
N ARG A 364 4.62 1.64 18.95
CA ARG A 364 4.62 1.82 20.40
C ARG A 364 4.65 0.47 21.10
N PRO A 365 5.60 0.20 22.02
CA PRO A 365 5.56 -0.98 22.86
C PRO A 365 4.19 -1.05 23.52
N ARG A 366 3.46 -2.13 23.34
CA ARG A 366 2.24 -2.34 24.12
C ARG A 366 2.64 -2.40 25.58
N PRO A 367 2.02 -1.65 26.49
CA PRO A 367 2.23 -1.85 27.90
C PRO A 367 1.96 -3.33 28.22
N ALA A 368 2.89 -3.98 28.91
CA ALA A 368 2.72 -5.35 29.34
C ALA A 368 1.37 -5.50 30.04
N GLY A 369 0.48 -6.35 29.53
CA GLY A 369 -0.85 -6.57 30.07
C GLY A 369 -2.02 -6.14 29.17
N LEU A 370 -1.78 -5.50 28.01
CA LEU A 370 -2.84 -5.18 27.05
C LEU A 370 -3.07 -6.26 25.98
N ASP A 371 -2.39 -7.38 26.05
CA ASP A 371 -2.65 -8.54 25.19
C ASP A 371 -3.86 -9.38 25.60
N GLN A 372 -4.66 -8.89 26.54
CA GLN A 372 -5.98 -9.46 26.72
C GLN A 372 -6.84 -9.06 25.50
N PRO A 373 -7.45 -10.04 24.81
CA PRO A 373 -8.40 -9.73 23.76
C PRO A 373 -9.43 -8.78 24.37
N VAL A 374 -9.67 -7.65 23.73
CA VAL A 374 -10.78 -6.78 24.08
C VAL A 374 -12.04 -7.61 23.81
N THR A 375 -12.49 -8.30 24.82
CA THR A 375 -13.82 -8.90 24.84
C THR A 375 -14.77 -7.69 24.88
N PHE A 376 -15.25 -7.30 23.73
CA PHE A 376 -16.48 -6.49 23.70
C PHE A 376 -17.50 -7.30 24.47
N PRO A 377 -18.17 -6.71 25.50
CA PRO A 377 -19.27 -7.39 26.13
C PRO A 377 -20.32 -7.67 25.03
N THR A 378 -20.26 -8.88 24.49
CA THR A 378 -21.39 -9.48 23.78
C THR A 378 -22.35 -9.82 24.90
N ASP A 379 -23.21 -8.86 25.22
CA ASP A 379 -24.51 -9.14 25.82
C ASP A 379 -24.97 -7.91 26.58
N SER A 380 -25.44 -6.94 25.86
CA SER A 380 -26.75 -6.43 26.21
C SER A 380 -27.74 -7.17 25.28
N VAL A 381 -28.14 -8.36 25.70
CA VAL A 381 -29.44 -8.89 25.29
C VAL A 381 -30.44 -7.81 25.62
N TYR A 382 -30.86 -7.06 24.61
CA TYR A 382 -32.10 -6.32 24.69
C TYR A 382 -33.20 -7.34 24.87
N THR A 383 -33.50 -7.67 26.11
CA THR A 383 -34.76 -8.31 26.46
C THR A 383 -35.84 -7.31 26.08
N ASP A 384 -36.51 -7.63 25.00
CA ASP A 384 -37.73 -6.98 24.53
C ASP A 384 -38.74 -7.04 25.68
N SER A 385 -38.78 -5.98 26.48
CA SER A 385 -39.84 -5.78 27.47
C SER A 385 -41.04 -5.22 26.68
N THR A 386 -41.84 -6.11 26.17
CA THR A 386 -43.22 -5.80 25.83
C THR A 386 -43.97 -5.33 27.06
N ALA A 387 -43.94 -4.04 27.30
CA ALA A 387 -44.84 -3.37 28.19
C ALA A 387 -45.77 -2.47 27.36
N SER A 388 -46.94 -3.00 27.12
CA SER A 388 -48.08 -2.23 26.69
C SER A 388 -48.26 -0.99 27.59
N SER A 389 -48.19 0.21 27.03
CA SER A 389 -48.84 1.37 27.58
C SER A 389 -49.58 2.14 26.51
N THR A 390 -50.84 2.02 26.58
CA THR A 390 -51.88 2.79 25.93
C THR A 390 -51.61 4.28 25.96
N SER A 391 -51.62 4.86 24.77
CA SER A 391 -51.75 6.30 24.56
C SER A 391 -53.15 6.78 24.95
N PRO A 392 -53.28 7.99 25.44
CA PRO A 392 -54.14 8.91 24.74
C PRO A 392 -53.60 10.34 24.70
N TYR A 393 -53.50 10.94 23.55
CA TYR A 393 -53.97 12.31 23.33
C TYR A 393 -53.93 12.63 21.82
N ALA A 394 -55.09 12.92 21.36
CA ALA A 394 -55.38 13.39 20.02
C ALA A 394 -55.18 14.91 19.91
N SER A 395 -54.86 15.32 18.68
CA SER A 395 -55.29 16.55 18.00
C SER A 395 -54.78 17.92 18.43
N SER A 396 -54.02 18.54 17.55
CA SER A 396 -54.38 19.81 16.90
C SER A 396 -53.23 20.32 15.96
N THR A 397 -53.54 20.48 14.70
CA THR A 397 -52.86 21.30 13.68
C THR A 397 -53.51 22.71 13.66
N PRO A 398 -53.03 23.73 12.91
CA PRO A 398 -51.74 24.13 12.28
C PRO A 398 -51.36 25.59 12.55
N PRO A 399 -50.72 26.40 11.67
CA PRO A 399 -49.58 26.25 10.76
C PRO A 399 -48.47 27.30 11.03
N GLY A 400 -47.26 27.06 10.49
CA GLY A 400 -46.20 28.07 10.47
C GLY A 400 -45.00 27.54 9.64
N THR A 401 -44.86 28.11 8.47
CA THR A 401 -43.74 28.03 7.57
C THR A 401 -42.46 28.48 8.24
N ASP A 402 -41.48 27.58 8.36
CA ASP A 402 -40.07 27.95 8.38
C ASP A 402 -39.23 26.80 7.79
N SER A 403 -38.41 27.18 6.86
CA SER A 403 -37.53 26.37 6.08
C SER A 403 -36.49 25.66 6.94
N VAL A 404 -36.65 24.34 7.06
CA VAL A 404 -35.64 23.42 7.61
C VAL A 404 -34.76 22.89 6.48
N PRO A 405 -33.43 22.94 6.59
CA PRO A 405 -32.55 22.29 5.61
C PRO A 405 -32.79 20.79 5.61
N PRO A 406 -32.65 20.13 4.46
CA PRO A 406 -32.96 18.71 4.36
C PRO A 406 -32.04 17.86 5.23
N PRO A 407 -32.56 16.79 5.83
CA PRO A 407 -31.77 15.91 6.70
C PRO A 407 -30.71 15.19 5.90
N VAL A 408 -29.51 15.17 6.46
CA VAL A 408 -28.39 14.34 6.00
C VAL A 408 -28.83 12.88 6.17
N SER A 409 -29.08 12.20 5.05
CA SER A 409 -29.45 10.80 5.03
C SER A 409 -28.27 9.95 5.49
N GLN A 410 -28.43 9.25 6.59
CA GLN A 410 -27.55 8.15 6.98
C GLN A 410 -27.62 7.02 5.95
N PRO A 411 -26.50 6.37 5.59
CA PRO A 411 -26.51 5.29 4.61
C PRO A 411 -27.14 4.03 5.19
N GLY A 412 -28.39 3.78 4.81
CA GLY A 412 -28.98 2.44 4.89
C GLY A 412 -28.40 1.60 3.76
N ALA A 413 -28.15 0.31 4.02
CA ALA A 413 -27.69 -0.65 3.02
C ALA A 413 -28.67 -0.68 1.84
N THR A 414 -28.35 -0.01 0.75
CA THR A 414 -29.14 0.03 -0.47
C THR A 414 -28.55 -0.94 -1.50
N THR A 415 -29.29 -1.98 -1.80
CA THR A 415 -29.07 -2.81 -2.99
C THR A 415 -29.39 -1.96 -4.22
N GLY A 416 -28.40 -1.74 -5.08
CA GLY A 416 -28.54 -0.94 -6.29
C GLY A 416 -27.21 -0.63 -6.94
N PHE A 417 -27.21 0.16 -8.01
CA PHE A 417 -26.00 0.55 -8.74
C PHE A 417 -25.72 2.04 -8.53
N THR A 418 -24.49 2.40 -8.21
CA THR A 418 -24.08 3.79 -7.99
C THR A 418 -23.08 4.21 -9.04
N VAL A 419 -23.32 5.36 -9.69
CA VAL A 419 -22.39 6.00 -10.63
C VAL A 419 -21.46 6.91 -9.85
N SER A 420 -20.16 6.69 -9.94
CA SER A 420 -19.13 7.54 -9.33
C SER A 420 -18.36 8.29 -10.40
N PHE A 421 -18.12 9.58 -10.18
CA PHE A 421 -17.42 10.46 -11.10
C PHE A 421 -16.01 10.80 -10.64
N ALA A 422 -15.79 10.86 -9.32
CA ALA A 422 -14.48 11.14 -8.74
C ALA A 422 -14.37 10.64 -7.30
N ALA A 423 -13.14 10.44 -6.86
CA ALA A 423 -12.78 10.23 -5.47
C ALA A 423 -11.70 11.25 -5.09
N LEU A 424 -11.98 12.12 -4.13
CA LEU A 424 -11.15 13.27 -3.78
C LEU A 424 -10.77 13.21 -2.30
N LEU A 425 -9.64 13.81 -1.95
CA LEU A 425 -9.12 13.82 -0.59
C LEU A 425 -9.63 15.02 0.24
N THR A 426 -10.30 15.98 -0.40
CA THR A 426 -10.82 17.19 0.26
C THR A 426 -12.29 17.35 -0.04
N GLU A 427 -13.07 17.64 0.99
CA GLU A 427 -14.52 17.79 0.91
C GLU A 427 -14.93 18.96 0.01
N ASP A 428 -14.27 20.11 0.17
CA ASP A 428 -14.59 21.31 -0.61
C ASP A 428 -14.49 21.08 -2.11
N LYS A 429 -13.44 20.38 -2.56
CA LYS A 429 -13.28 20.05 -3.99
C LYS A 429 -14.32 19.05 -4.47
N ALA A 430 -14.71 18.10 -3.60
CA ALA A 430 -15.75 17.14 -3.92
C ALA A 430 -17.12 17.83 -4.05
N GLN A 431 -17.45 18.72 -3.14
CA GLN A 431 -18.68 19.51 -3.18
C GLN A 431 -18.72 20.44 -4.40
N GLN A 432 -17.60 21.13 -4.70
CA GLN A 432 -17.47 21.95 -5.90
C GLN A 432 -17.69 21.13 -7.17
N LEU A 433 -17.08 19.95 -7.25
CA LEU A 433 -17.28 19.07 -8.41
C LEU A 433 -18.71 18.56 -8.50
N ALA A 434 -19.31 18.12 -7.37
CA ALA A 434 -20.68 17.62 -7.30
C ALA A 434 -21.68 18.67 -7.80
N SER A 435 -21.48 19.93 -7.44
CA SER A 435 -22.36 21.05 -7.88
C SER A 435 -22.35 21.27 -9.39
N THR A 436 -21.29 20.83 -10.10
CA THR A 436 -21.15 20.96 -11.56
C THR A 436 -21.71 19.76 -12.34
N ILE A 437 -22.09 18.68 -11.65
CA ILE A 437 -22.55 17.45 -12.29
C ILE A 437 -24.06 17.29 -12.06
N ARG A 438 -24.81 17.33 -13.15
CA ARG A 438 -26.26 17.12 -13.14
C ARG A 438 -26.70 16.36 -14.39
N VAL A 439 -27.56 15.36 -14.22
CA VAL A 439 -28.18 14.64 -15.34
C VAL A 439 -29.68 14.76 -15.22
N GLY A 440 -30.30 15.56 -16.11
CA GLY A 440 -31.71 15.93 -15.97
C GLY A 440 -31.96 16.72 -14.69
N ALA A 441 -32.89 16.23 -13.88
CA ALA A 441 -33.21 16.82 -12.56
C ALA A 441 -32.32 16.30 -11.42
N THR A 442 -31.53 15.24 -11.64
CA THR A 442 -30.74 14.58 -10.59
C THR A 442 -29.35 15.22 -10.46
N PRO A 443 -29.01 15.84 -9.32
CA PRO A 443 -27.68 16.31 -9.06
C PRO A 443 -26.77 15.18 -8.53
N ALA A 444 -25.46 15.31 -8.73
CA ALA A 444 -24.50 14.49 -8.00
C ALA A 444 -24.38 14.96 -6.53
N HIS A 445 -24.00 14.05 -5.65
CA HIS A 445 -23.77 14.33 -4.24
C HIS A 445 -22.46 13.71 -3.76
N VAL A 446 -21.99 14.13 -2.60
CA VAL A 446 -20.75 13.63 -2.00
C VAL A 446 -21.07 12.56 -0.96
N VAL A 447 -20.38 11.42 -1.07
CA VAL A 447 -20.40 10.34 -0.06
C VAL A 447 -19.00 10.19 0.52
N VAL A 448 -18.90 10.15 1.84
CA VAL A 448 -17.63 9.94 2.54
C VAL A 448 -17.43 8.46 2.74
N THR A 449 -16.30 7.94 2.26
CA THR A 449 -15.86 6.56 2.48
C THR A 449 -14.50 6.58 3.17
N ASN A 450 -14.25 5.63 4.05
CA ASN A 450 -12.93 5.49 4.68
C ASN A 450 -12.11 4.44 3.92
N SER A 451 -10.95 4.84 3.45
CA SER A 451 -9.99 3.91 2.85
C SER A 451 -8.66 4.05 3.57
N ALA A 452 -8.18 2.96 4.14
CA ALA A 452 -6.92 2.91 4.91
C ALA A 452 -6.80 4.00 6.00
N GLY A 453 -7.92 4.30 6.69
CA GLY A 453 -7.95 5.29 7.78
C GLY A 453 -8.04 6.76 7.36
N SER A 454 -8.10 7.06 6.06
CA SER A 454 -8.30 8.41 5.53
C SER A 454 -9.68 8.57 4.91
N PRO A 455 -10.40 9.69 5.17
CA PRO A 455 -11.65 9.97 4.52
C PRO A 455 -11.43 10.24 3.02
N ILE A 456 -12.22 9.58 2.19
CA ILE A 456 -12.28 9.82 0.75
C ILE A 456 -13.67 10.34 0.43
N PHE A 457 -13.73 11.47 -0.25
CA PHE A 457 -14.95 12.13 -0.68
C PHE A 457 -15.27 11.73 -2.11
N ARG A 458 -16.29 10.88 -2.28
CA ARG A 458 -16.70 10.39 -3.59
C ARG A 458 -17.87 11.19 -4.13
N VAL A 459 -17.75 11.65 -5.36
CA VAL A 459 -18.84 12.33 -6.07
C VAL A 459 -19.64 11.31 -6.84
N VAL A 460 -20.90 11.12 -6.46
CA VAL A 460 -21.72 10.00 -6.92
C VAL A 460 -23.14 10.43 -7.33
N MET A 461 -23.79 9.59 -8.13
CA MET A 461 -25.24 9.60 -8.40
C MET A 461 -25.82 8.21 -8.16
N GLY A 462 -27.03 8.13 -7.67
CA GLY A 462 -27.75 6.90 -7.38
C GLY A 462 -28.20 6.82 -5.92
N PRO A 463 -28.63 5.63 -5.44
CA PRO A 463 -28.57 4.33 -6.16
C PRO A 463 -29.62 4.20 -7.28
N PHE A 464 -29.29 3.46 -8.32
CA PHE A 464 -30.16 3.09 -9.42
C PHE A 464 -30.58 1.63 -9.30
N ALA A 465 -31.78 1.30 -9.77
CA ALA A 465 -32.31 -0.05 -9.64
C ALA A 465 -31.59 -1.08 -10.54
N THR A 466 -31.06 -0.64 -11.70
CA THR A 466 -30.36 -1.50 -12.64
C THR A 466 -29.05 -0.90 -13.11
N LYS A 467 -28.12 -1.77 -13.53
CA LYS A 467 -26.85 -1.35 -14.11
C LYS A 467 -27.03 -0.54 -15.39
N ASP A 468 -27.99 -0.93 -16.24
CA ASP A 468 -28.27 -0.23 -17.49
C ASP A 468 -28.79 1.20 -17.26
N GLU A 469 -29.53 1.41 -16.19
CA GLU A 469 -29.95 2.75 -15.77
C GLU A 469 -28.76 3.60 -15.30
N ALA A 470 -27.90 3.03 -14.47
CA ALA A 470 -26.66 3.68 -14.03
C ALA A 470 -25.75 4.02 -15.23
N GLU A 471 -25.59 3.10 -16.19
CA GLU A 471 -24.80 3.36 -17.41
C GLU A 471 -25.41 4.47 -18.26
N ARG A 472 -26.71 4.52 -18.39
CA ARG A 472 -27.41 5.57 -19.14
C ARG A 472 -27.18 6.94 -18.53
N VAL A 473 -27.24 7.03 -17.19
CA VAL A 473 -26.96 8.26 -16.45
C VAL A 473 -25.48 8.64 -16.55
N GLY A 474 -24.57 7.69 -16.41
CA GLY A 474 -23.14 7.91 -16.56
C GLY A 474 -22.81 8.51 -17.94
N ARG A 475 -23.30 7.91 -19.01
CA ARG A 475 -23.12 8.41 -20.40
C ARG A 475 -23.75 9.80 -20.63
N ALA A 476 -24.93 10.03 -20.04
CA ALA A 476 -25.62 11.31 -20.17
C ALA A 476 -24.91 12.46 -19.46
N SER A 477 -24.06 12.17 -18.47
CA SER A 477 -23.25 13.17 -17.78
C SER A 477 -22.14 13.78 -18.64
N ARG A 478 -21.74 13.09 -19.73
CA ARG A 478 -20.60 13.43 -20.61
C ARG A 478 -19.28 13.57 -19.85
N ARG A 479 -19.11 12.85 -18.74
CA ARG A 479 -17.89 12.82 -17.92
C ARG A 479 -17.44 11.39 -17.77
N ASP A 480 -16.19 11.20 -17.37
CA ASP A 480 -15.68 9.90 -16.99
C ASP A 480 -16.41 9.41 -15.75
N TYR A 481 -16.80 8.15 -15.73
CA TYR A 481 -17.54 7.55 -14.64
C TYR A 481 -17.24 6.05 -14.51
N TRP A 482 -17.51 5.52 -13.34
CA TRP A 482 -17.53 4.08 -13.08
C TRP A 482 -18.75 3.70 -12.24
N ILE A 483 -19.14 2.45 -12.29
CA ILE A 483 -20.34 1.95 -11.65
C ILE A 483 -19.97 0.93 -10.58
N TYR A 484 -20.49 1.11 -9.39
CA TYR A 484 -20.42 0.15 -8.30
C TYR A 484 -21.76 -0.57 -8.16
N GLU A 485 -21.70 -1.84 -7.77
CA GLU A 485 -22.85 -2.57 -7.24
C GLU A 485 -22.90 -2.32 -5.73
N GLY A 486 -23.99 -1.74 -5.25
CA GLY A 486 -24.14 -1.29 -3.88
C GLY A 486 -23.70 0.16 -3.63
N SER A 487 -23.48 0.49 -2.37
CA SER A 487 -22.91 1.78 -1.93
C SER A 487 -21.40 1.81 -2.12
N PRO A 488 -20.82 2.92 -2.57
CA PRO A 488 -19.39 3.05 -2.77
C PRO A 488 -18.60 2.97 -1.47
#